data_579dbc8378e7033d07a7a15ed653004c
#
_entry.id   579dbc8378e7033d07a7a15ed653004c
#
_cell.length_a   1.000
_cell.length_b   1.000
_cell.length_c   1.000
_cell.angle_alpha   90.00
_cell.angle_beta   90.00
_cell.angle_gamma   90.00
#
_symmetry.space_group_name_H-M   'P 1'
#
loop_
_entity.id
_entity.type
_entity.pdbx_description
1 polymer ?
#
loop_
_entity_poly.entity_id
_entity_poly.type
_entity_poly.pdbx_seq_one_letter_code
_entity_poly.pdbx_strand_id
1 'polypeptide(L)'
;MTNEKASEYREKIDSLEKDLKKERERFKIAKEKAEKDEIKKIIDRKEEEIDKTYENLFKEFDKDIELKSISNINEQTILYSEFMGRFLVRLELSTSQIRNVYGEVMRLKMRGFNNNELVLLKPRLAYSTERKGTDGSRKFREVIEKALDKVIFAEEKQEELFQNFANFFEAILAYHRSFGGK
;
A
#
# COMPACT_ATOMS: atom_id res chain seq x y z
N MET A 1 12.12 2.35 -11.86
CA MET A 1 11.11 3.13 -12.60
C MET A 1 11.61 4.55 -12.82
N THR A 2 11.41 5.17 -13.98
CA THR A 2 11.77 6.58 -14.23
C THR A 2 10.63 7.52 -13.79
N ASN A 3 10.98 8.81 -13.53
CA ASN A 3 9.97 9.82 -13.19
C ASN A 3 8.96 10.05 -14.32
N GLU A 4 9.39 9.96 -15.57
CA GLU A 4 8.53 10.06 -16.75
C GLU A 4 7.48 8.93 -16.78
N LYS A 5 7.91 7.67 -16.66
CA LYS A 5 7.00 6.53 -16.53
C LYS A 5 6.06 6.65 -15.32
N ALA A 6 6.55 7.16 -14.20
CA ALA A 6 5.71 7.40 -13.03
C ALA A 6 4.59 8.42 -13.33
N SER A 7 4.89 9.49 -14.10
CA SER A 7 3.88 10.45 -14.54
C SER A 7 2.84 9.82 -15.45
N GLU A 8 3.26 9.03 -16.43
CA GLU A 8 2.35 8.29 -17.32
C GLU A 8 1.39 7.38 -16.55
N TYR A 9 1.91 6.64 -15.57
CA TYR A 9 1.06 5.79 -14.73
C TYR A 9 0.09 6.59 -13.85
N ARG A 10 0.52 7.74 -13.28
CA ARG A 10 -0.38 8.63 -12.51
C ARG A 10 -1.53 9.11 -13.38
N GLU A 11 -1.24 9.67 -14.55
CA GLU A 11 -2.25 10.17 -15.49
C GLU A 11 -3.23 9.09 -15.92
N LYS A 12 -2.71 7.90 -16.23
CA LYS A 12 -3.54 6.76 -16.61
C LYS A 12 -4.46 6.31 -15.48
N ILE A 13 -3.93 6.15 -14.27
CA ILE A 13 -4.72 5.76 -13.10
C ILE A 13 -5.77 6.83 -12.77
N ASP A 14 -5.41 8.12 -12.79
CA ASP A 14 -6.32 9.23 -12.55
C ASP A 14 -7.49 9.23 -13.55
N SER A 15 -7.21 9.02 -14.82
CA SER A 15 -8.23 8.92 -15.87
C SER A 15 -9.18 7.76 -15.63
N LEU A 16 -8.64 6.56 -15.36
CA LEU A 16 -9.43 5.35 -15.13
C LEU A 16 -10.30 5.47 -13.86
N GLU A 17 -9.76 5.99 -12.77
CA GLU A 17 -10.51 6.19 -11.53
C GLU A 17 -11.62 7.24 -11.67
N LYS A 18 -11.35 8.32 -12.43
CA LYS A 18 -12.36 9.34 -12.76
C LYS A 18 -13.51 8.74 -13.56
N ASP A 19 -13.20 7.91 -14.53
CA ASP A 19 -14.22 7.24 -15.35
C ASP A 19 -14.99 6.19 -14.56
N LEU A 20 -14.32 5.40 -13.72
CA LEU A 20 -14.97 4.47 -12.82
C LEU A 20 -15.96 5.19 -11.88
N LYS A 21 -15.57 6.35 -11.35
CA LYS A 21 -16.45 7.18 -10.50
C LYS A 21 -17.70 7.60 -11.23
N LYS A 22 -17.60 8.04 -12.50
CA LYS A 22 -18.77 8.40 -13.33
C LYS A 22 -19.72 7.21 -13.52
N GLU A 23 -19.20 6.03 -13.83
CA GLU A 23 -20.03 4.84 -14.01
C GLU A 23 -20.71 4.41 -12.70
N ARG A 24 -20.01 4.50 -11.57
CA ARG A 24 -20.62 4.25 -10.24
C ARG A 24 -21.76 5.24 -9.90
N GLU A 25 -21.63 6.50 -10.32
CA GLU A 25 -22.69 7.49 -10.16
C GLU A 25 -23.87 7.18 -11.10
N ARG A 26 -23.65 6.82 -12.36
CA ARG A 26 -24.69 6.35 -13.28
C ARG A 26 -25.43 5.15 -12.72
N PHE A 27 -24.72 4.17 -12.15
CA PHE A 27 -25.33 3.01 -11.52
C PHE A 27 -26.31 3.36 -10.38
N LYS A 28 -25.98 4.40 -9.59
CA LYS A 28 -26.84 4.84 -8.48
C LYS A 28 -28.15 5.44 -8.95
N ILE A 29 -28.16 6.13 -10.09
CA ILE A 29 -29.36 6.81 -10.63
C ILE A 29 -30.16 5.96 -11.60
N ALA A 30 -29.60 4.90 -12.14
CA ALA A 30 -30.28 3.96 -13.04
C ALA A 30 -31.46 3.30 -12.30
N LYS A 31 -32.62 3.24 -12.97
CA LYS A 31 -33.86 2.70 -12.40
C LYS A 31 -34.16 1.30 -12.91
N GLU A 32 -33.85 1.04 -14.16
CA GLU A 32 -34.14 -0.24 -14.79
C GLU A 32 -33.08 -1.29 -14.49
N LYS A 33 -33.52 -2.53 -14.26
CA LYS A 33 -32.61 -3.64 -13.94
C LYS A 33 -31.63 -3.93 -15.10
N ALA A 34 -32.13 -3.92 -16.34
CA ALA A 34 -31.29 -4.17 -17.52
C ALA A 34 -30.17 -3.11 -17.65
N GLU A 35 -30.48 -1.83 -17.44
CA GLU A 35 -29.51 -0.74 -17.45
C GLU A 35 -28.46 -0.92 -16.34
N LYS A 36 -28.90 -1.28 -15.13
CA LYS A 36 -27.97 -1.56 -14.01
C LYS A 36 -27.03 -2.71 -14.32
N ASP A 37 -27.54 -3.79 -14.90
CA ASP A 37 -26.72 -4.96 -15.23
C ASP A 37 -25.66 -4.61 -16.31
N GLU A 38 -25.99 -3.74 -17.26
CA GLU A 38 -25.05 -3.26 -18.27
C GLU A 38 -23.98 -2.34 -17.64
N ILE A 39 -24.37 -1.35 -16.84
CA ILE A 39 -23.43 -0.45 -16.16
C ILE A 39 -22.53 -1.24 -15.22
N LYS A 40 -23.04 -2.26 -14.52
CA LYS A 40 -22.23 -3.12 -13.65
C LYS A 40 -21.11 -3.82 -14.44
N LYS A 41 -21.39 -4.36 -15.62
CA LYS A 41 -20.36 -4.97 -16.48
C LYS A 41 -19.27 -3.97 -16.88
N ILE A 42 -19.64 -2.70 -17.10
CA ILE A 42 -18.68 -1.63 -17.40
C ILE A 42 -17.80 -1.34 -16.16
N ILE A 43 -18.41 -1.25 -14.99
CA ILE A 43 -17.71 -1.05 -13.72
C ILE A 43 -16.68 -2.17 -13.50
N ASP A 44 -17.13 -3.43 -13.56
CA ASP A 44 -16.27 -4.60 -13.32
C ASP A 44 -15.06 -4.62 -14.28
N ARG A 45 -15.29 -4.30 -15.57
CA ARG A 45 -14.21 -4.19 -16.57
C ARG A 45 -13.22 -3.07 -16.27
N LYS A 46 -13.71 -1.90 -15.84
CA LYS A 46 -12.85 -0.77 -15.46
C LYS A 46 -12.04 -1.06 -14.19
N GLU A 47 -12.63 -1.75 -13.22
CA GLU A 47 -11.93 -2.21 -12.02
C GLU A 47 -10.78 -3.16 -12.38
N GLU A 48 -11.03 -4.13 -13.25
CA GLU A 48 -10.01 -5.05 -13.75
C GLU A 48 -8.88 -4.31 -14.52
N GLU A 49 -9.22 -3.31 -15.32
CA GLU A 49 -8.23 -2.51 -16.05
C GLU A 49 -7.34 -1.70 -15.10
N ILE A 50 -7.91 -1.13 -14.04
CA ILE A 50 -7.14 -0.42 -13.01
C ILE A 50 -6.20 -1.39 -12.29
N ASP A 51 -6.68 -2.58 -11.89
CA ASP A 51 -5.88 -3.58 -11.20
C ASP A 51 -4.70 -4.06 -12.07
N LYS A 52 -4.94 -4.34 -13.35
CA LYS A 52 -3.88 -4.65 -14.33
C LYS A 52 -2.88 -3.49 -14.50
N THR A 53 -3.37 -2.25 -14.42
CA THR A 53 -2.49 -1.08 -14.52
C THR A 53 -1.55 -1.02 -13.31
N TYR A 54 -2.04 -1.27 -12.09
CA TYR A 54 -1.21 -1.36 -10.89
C TYR A 54 -0.25 -2.56 -10.93
N GLU A 55 -0.68 -3.73 -11.39
CA GLU A 55 0.21 -4.87 -11.57
C GLU A 55 1.38 -4.56 -12.50
N ASN A 56 1.10 -3.91 -13.63
CA ASN A 56 2.14 -3.52 -14.59
C ASN A 56 3.06 -2.44 -14.00
N LEU A 57 2.50 -1.46 -13.31
CA LEU A 57 3.25 -0.43 -12.61
C LEU A 57 4.23 -1.04 -11.59
N PHE A 58 3.77 -1.98 -10.76
CA PHE A 58 4.65 -2.60 -9.77
C PHE A 58 5.73 -3.47 -10.38
N LYS A 59 5.55 -4.00 -11.60
CA LYS A 59 6.60 -4.70 -12.37
C LYS A 59 7.72 -3.77 -12.88
N GLU A 60 7.47 -2.46 -12.97
CA GLU A 60 8.49 -1.48 -13.33
C GLU A 60 9.45 -1.18 -12.17
N PHE A 61 9.09 -1.52 -10.94
CA PHE A 61 9.99 -1.45 -9.82
C PHE A 61 10.87 -2.71 -9.76
N ASP A 62 11.98 -2.58 -9.07
CA ASP A 62 12.84 -3.72 -8.74
C ASP A 62 12.04 -4.73 -7.90
N LYS A 63 12.25 -6.03 -8.14
CA LYS A 63 11.57 -7.11 -7.40
C LYS A 63 11.78 -7.05 -5.89
N ASP A 64 12.91 -6.47 -5.49
CA ASP A 64 13.31 -6.36 -4.09
C ASP A 64 13.27 -4.91 -3.60
N ILE A 65 12.38 -4.08 -4.19
CA ILE A 65 12.28 -2.67 -3.85
C ILE A 65 12.04 -2.46 -2.34
N GLU A 66 11.22 -3.29 -1.71
CA GLU A 66 10.97 -3.23 -0.28
C GLU A 66 12.26 -3.47 0.53
N LEU A 67 13.05 -4.47 0.14
CA LEU A 67 14.32 -4.80 0.80
C LEU A 67 15.38 -3.71 0.55
N LYS A 68 15.45 -3.18 -0.68
CA LYS A 68 16.34 -2.08 -1.05
C LYS A 68 15.98 -0.80 -0.32
N SER A 69 14.70 -0.52 -0.15
CA SER A 69 14.20 0.63 0.62
C SER A 69 14.64 0.58 2.08
N ILE A 70 14.70 -0.62 2.67
CA ILE A 70 15.20 -0.77 4.04
C ILE A 70 16.72 -0.58 4.11
N SER A 71 17.44 -0.98 3.08
CA SER A 71 18.89 -0.76 3.02
C SER A 71 19.26 0.71 2.75
N ASN A 72 18.48 1.41 1.95
CA ASN A 72 18.70 2.83 1.60
C ASN A 72 17.43 3.49 1.08
N ILE A 73 16.93 4.47 1.82
CA ILE A 73 15.80 5.31 1.40
C ILE A 73 16.24 6.24 0.25
N ASN A 74 15.56 6.17 -0.87
CA ASN A 74 15.83 6.97 -2.06
C ASN A 74 14.55 7.34 -2.82
N GLU A 75 14.69 8.00 -3.97
CA GLU A 75 13.55 8.43 -4.79
C GLU A 75 12.64 7.25 -5.21
N GLN A 76 13.22 6.07 -5.50
CA GLN A 76 12.45 4.88 -5.85
C GLN A 76 11.59 4.41 -4.67
N THR A 77 12.10 4.53 -3.45
CA THR A 77 11.36 4.24 -2.22
C THR A 77 10.13 5.15 -2.10
N ILE A 78 10.31 6.44 -2.39
CA ILE A 78 9.23 7.43 -2.31
C ILE A 78 8.17 7.15 -3.37
N LEU A 79 8.59 6.92 -4.62
CA LEU A 79 7.67 6.57 -5.71
C LEU A 79 6.89 5.27 -5.42
N TYR A 80 7.58 4.25 -4.95
CA TYR A 80 6.93 3.00 -4.57
C TYR A 80 5.92 3.20 -3.45
N SER A 81 6.29 3.97 -2.41
CA SER A 81 5.41 4.27 -1.27
C SER A 81 4.17 5.04 -1.69
N GLU A 82 4.30 5.97 -2.64
CA GLU A 82 3.17 6.72 -3.21
C GLU A 82 2.17 5.79 -3.87
N PHE A 83 2.62 4.99 -4.83
CA PHE A 83 1.73 4.09 -5.55
C PHE A 83 1.17 2.97 -4.66
N MET A 84 1.97 2.46 -3.73
CA MET A 84 1.51 1.48 -2.76
C MET A 84 0.46 2.08 -1.84
N GLY A 85 0.67 3.28 -1.30
CA GLY A 85 -0.32 3.96 -0.48
C GLY A 85 -1.66 4.16 -1.19
N ARG A 86 -1.62 4.61 -2.46
CA ARG A 86 -2.82 4.77 -3.30
C ARG A 86 -3.51 3.43 -3.59
N PHE A 87 -2.75 2.40 -3.93
CA PHE A 87 -3.28 1.07 -4.19
C PHE A 87 -3.96 0.46 -2.96
N LEU A 88 -3.39 0.65 -1.77
CA LEU A 88 -3.98 0.18 -0.53
C LEU A 88 -5.32 0.88 -0.21
N VAL A 89 -5.49 2.17 -0.57
CA VAL A 89 -6.79 2.86 -0.48
C VAL A 89 -7.82 2.19 -1.39
N ARG A 90 -7.45 1.90 -2.62
CA ARG A 90 -8.29 1.19 -3.58
C ARG A 90 -8.72 -0.19 -3.08
N LEU A 91 -7.83 -0.91 -2.42
CA LEU A 91 -8.08 -2.22 -1.81
C LEU A 91 -8.79 -2.12 -0.43
N GLU A 92 -9.33 -0.95 -0.10
CA GLU A 92 -10.12 -0.70 1.11
C GLU A 92 -9.38 -0.99 2.43
N LEU A 93 -8.06 -0.81 2.45
CA LEU A 93 -7.31 -0.87 3.70
C LEU A 93 -7.74 0.27 4.62
N SER A 94 -8.18 -0.05 5.83
CA SER A 94 -8.57 0.98 6.79
C SER A 94 -7.37 1.55 7.56
N THR A 95 -7.40 2.86 7.79
CA THR A 95 -6.38 3.56 8.60
C THR A 95 -6.27 2.97 10.02
N SER A 96 -7.38 2.45 10.58
CA SER A 96 -7.37 1.85 11.93
C SER A 96 -6.53 0.57 12.00
N GLN A 97 -6.48 -0.22 10.90
CA GLN A 97 -5.65 -1.43 10.82
C GLN A 97 -4.16 -1.08 10.79
N ILE A 98 -3.80 -0.03 10.03
CA ILE A 98 -2.42 0.43 9.92
C ILE A 98 -1.95 1.10 11.22
N ARG A 99 -2.81 1.93 11.83
CA ARG A 99 -2.46 2.79 12.96
C ARG A 99 -1.97 2.01 14.18
N ASN A 100 -2.56 0.85 14.45
CA ASN A 100 -2.15 0.04 15.58
C ASN A 100 -0.70 -0.46 15.43
N VAL A 101 -0.35 -0.99 14.25
CA VAL A 101 1.01 -1.47 13.97
C VAL A 101 1.98 -0.29 13.90
N TYR A 102 1.59 0.81 13.24
CA TYR A 102 2.40 2.02 13.17
C TYR A 102 2.71 2.60 14.56
N GLY A 103 1.72 2.61 15.46
CA GLY A 103 1.92 3.05 16.85
C GLY A 103 3.00 2.25 17.58
N GLU A 104 3.05 0.94 17.37
CA GLU A 104 4.09 0.08 17.94
C GLU A 104 5.48 0.37 17.33
N VAL A 105 5.55 0.55 16.01
CA VAL A 105 6.79 0.92 15.31
C VAL A 105 7.32 2.24 15.84
N MET A 106 6.46 3.26 15.97
CA MET A 106 6.86 4.56 16.49
C MET A 106 7.26 4.51 17.96
N ARG A 107 6.61 3.68 18.77
CA ARG A 107 6.99 3.45 20.15
C ARG A 107 8.41 2.89 20.28
N LEU A 108 8.75 1.91 19.44
CA LEU A 108 10.12 1.36 19.36
C LEU A 108 11.14 2.40 18.89
N LYS A 109 10.77 3.20 17.89
CA LYS A 109 11.61 4.29 17.39
C LYS A 109 11.94 5.33 18.48
N MET A 110 10.98 5.64 19.34
CA MET A 110 11.12 6.65 20.41
C MET A 110 11.85 6.14 21.66
N ARG A 111 11.65 4.86 22.03
CA ARG A 111 12.24 4.27 23.25
C ARG A 111 13.66 3.74 23.07
N GLY A 112 14.11 3.65 21.84
CA GLY A 112 15.34 2.98 21.46
C GLY A 112 15.07 1.58 20.91
N PHE A 113 15.96 1.16 20.02
CA PHE A 113 15.87 -0.12 19.34
C PHE A 113 15.98 -1.29 20.33
N ASN A 114 15.06 -2.24 20.22
CA ASN A 114 15.05 -3.49 20.99
C ASN A 114 14.63 -4.66 20.08
N ASN A 115 15.56 -5.58 19.86
CA ASN A 115 15.34 -6.71 18.95
C ASN A 115 14.19 -7.64 19.42
N ASN A 116 14.04 -7.87 20.70
CA ASN A 116 12.97 -8.72 21.23
C ASN A 116 11.58 -8.13 20.95
N GLU A 117 11.44 -6.80 21.11
CA GLU A 117 10.20 -6.11 20.77
C GLU A 117 9.97 -6.02 19.26
N LEU A 118 11.04 -5.90 18.47
CA LEU A 118 10.97 -5.89 17.00
C LEU A 118 10.34 -7.19 16.46
N VAL A 119 10.80 -8.34 16.92
CA VAL A 119 10.28 -9.65 16.49
C VAL A 119 8.78 -9.77 16.76
N LEU A 120 8.28 -9.18 17.86
CA LEU A 120 6.87 -9.18 18.22
C LEU A 120 5.99 -8.32 17.29
N LEU A 121 6.58 -7.47 16.45
CA LEU A 121 5.80 -6.73 15.44
C LEU A 121 5.15 -7.66 14.40
N LYS A 122 5.79 -8.78 14.04
CA LYS A 122 5.21 -9.73 13.07
C LYS A 122 3.88 -10.32 13.54
N PRO A 123 3.77 -10.98 14.70
CA PRO A 123 2.49 -11.50 15.15
C PRO A 123 1.43 -10.41 15.38
N ARG A 124 1.84 -9.19 15.80
CA ARG A 124 0.93 -8.04 15.94
C ARG A 124 0.40 -7.55 14.60
N LEU A 125 1.26 -7.50 13.57
CA LEU A 125 0.88 -7.18 12.20
C LEU A 125 -0.10 -8.23 11.67
N ALA A 126 0.21 -9.51 11.81
CA ALA A 126 -0.67 -10.60 11.42
C ALA A 126 -2.05 -10.48 12.07
N TYR A 127 -2.11 -10.30 13.39
CA TYR A 127 -3.36 -10.15 14.12
C TYR A 127 -4.17 -8.93 13.64
N SER A 128 -3.51 -7.77 13.44
CA SER A 128 -4.20 -6.53 13.03
C SER A 128 -4.79 -6.61 11.63
N THR A 129 -4.14 -7.35 10.72
CA THR A 129 -4.55 -7.49 9.32
C THR A 129 -5.59 -8.59 9.10
N GLU A 130 -5.55 -9.68 9.86
CA GLU A 130 -6.52 -10.78 9.76
C GLU A 130 -7.90 -10.42 10.30
N ARG A 131 -7.99 -9.52 11.28
CA ARG A 131 -9.26 -9.18 11.94
C ARG A 131 -10.36 -8.72 10.98
N LYS A 132 -10.03 -8.15 9.84
CA LYS A 132 -10.96 -7.72 8.78
C LYS A 132 -10.63 -8.27 7.39
N GLY A 133 -9.61 -9.08 7.23
CA GLY A 133 -9.27 -9.92 6.08
C GLY A 133 -9.53 -9.37 4.67
N THR A 134 -9.33 -8.06 4.42
CA THR A 134 -9.49 -7.46 3.09
C THR A 134 -8.26 -7.69 2.22
N ASP A 135 -8.40 -7.56 0.88
CA ASP A 135 -7.26 -7.65 -0.03
C ASP A 135 -6.21 -6.58 0.30
N GLY A 136 -6.65 -5.39 0.72
CA GLY A 136 -5.77 -4.33 1.18
C GLY A 136 -4.98 -4.71 2.43
N SER A 137 -5.60 -5.39 3.40
CA SER A 137 -4.91 -5.83 4.61
C SER A 137 -3.90 -6.95 4.31
N ARG A 138 -4.22 -7.87 3.40
CA ARG A 138 -3.29 -8.92 2.94
C ARG A 138 -2.09 -8.32 2.20
N LYS A 139 -2.34 -7.40 1.26
CA LYS A 139 -1.26 -6.74 0.51
C LYS A 139 -0.38 -5.87 1.40
N PHE A 140 -0.96 -5.12 2.31
CA PHE A 140 -0.22 -4.35 3.30
C PHE A 140 0.69 -5.24 4.16
N ARG A 141 0.15 -6.35 4.67
CA ARG A 141 0.90 -7.32 5.44
C ARG A 141 2.08 -7.88 4.65
N GLU A 142 1.87 -8.32 3.41
CA GLU A 142 2.92 -8.85 2.53
C GLU A 142 4.10 -7.87 2.42
N VAL A 143 3.83 -6.60 2.12
CA VAL A 143 4.85 -5.57 1.93
C VAL A 143 5.60 -5.28 3.24
N ILE A 144 4.88 -5.13 4.34
CA ILE A 144 5.49 -4.76 5.63
C ILE A 144 6.23 -5.95 6.26
N GLU A 145 5.72 -7.19 6.16
CA GLU A 145 6.44 -8.37 6.64
C GLU A 145 7.76 -8.57 5.88
N LYS A 146 7.76 -8.44 4.56
CA LYS A 146 8.97 -8.54 3.73
C LYS A 146 10.02 -7.50 4.14
N ALA A 147 9.60 -6.25 4.35
CA ALA A 147 10.47 -5.18 4.82
C ALA A 147 10.99 -5.42 6.26
N LEU A 148 10.11 -5.89 7.15
CA LEU A 148 10.45 -6.17 8.54
C LEU A 148 11.43 -7.36 8.67
N ASP A 149 11.28 -8.39 7.84
CA ASP A 149 12.19 -9.53 7.80
C ASP A 149 13.63 -9.12 7.47
N LYS A 150 13.81 -8.13 6.58
CA LYS A 150 15.13 -7.56 6.29
C LYS A 150 15.80 -6.98 7.54
N VAL A 151 15.02 -6.40 8.45
CA VAL A 151 15.54 -5.87 9.73
C VAL A 151 15.81 -6.99 10.72
N ILE A 152 14.85 -7.91 10.89
CA ILE A 152 14.94 -9.00 11.90
C ILE A 152 16.13 -9.91 11.64
N PHE A 153 16.36 -10.28 10.37
CA PHE A 153 17.43 -11.21 9.99
C PHE A 153 18.76 -10.52 9.63
N ALA A 154 18.89 -9.21 9.88
CA ALA A 154 20.14 -8.50 9.67
C ALA A 154 21.14 -8.85 10.78
N GLU A 155 22.36 -9.23 10.37
CA GLU A 155 23.47 -9.51 11.30
C GLU A 155 24.13 -8.22 11.79
N GLU A 156 24.13 -7.18 10.94
CA GLU A 156 24.75 -5.89 11.22
C GLU A 156 23.77 -4.75 10.96
N LYS A 157 24.03 -3.58 11.55
CA LYS A 157 23.28 -2.31 11.35
C LYS A 157 21.77 -2.42 11.58
N GLN A 158 21.34 -3.33 12.40
CA GLN A 158 19.91 -3.64 12.59
C GLN A 158 19.12 -2.39 13.05
N GLU A 159 19.70 -1.53 13.89
CA GLU A 159 19.09 -0.27 14.32
C GLU A 159 18.93 0.72 13.15
N GLU A 160 19.94 0.87 12.29
CA GLU A 160 19.88 1.72 11.08
C GLU A 160 18.80 1.21 10.13
N LEU A 161 18.76 -0.09 9.88
CA LEU A 161 17.76 -0.73 9.04
C LEU A 161 16.35 -0.57 9.63
N PHE A 162 16.22 -0.60 10.96
CA PHE A 162 14.95 -0.34 11.62
C PHE A 162 14.48 1.11 11.43
N GLN A 163 15.38 2.10 11.50
CA GLN A 163 15.02 3.49 11.21
C GLN A 163 14.51 3.65 9.77
N ASN A 164 15.19 3.01 8.80
CA ASN A 164 14.74 3.01 7.41
C ASN A 164 13.38 2.32 7.25
N PHE A 165 13.16 1.18 7.93
CA PHE A 165 11.88 0.51 7.96
C PHE A 165 10.76 1.42 8.49
N ALA A 166 10.99 2.10 9.61
CA ALA A 166 10.03 3.02 10.17
C ALA A 166 9.70 4.18 9.20
N ASN A 167 10.72 4.74 8.53
CA ASN A 167 10.53 5.79 7.53
C ASN A 167 9.79 5.29 6.28
N PHE A 168 10.10 4.10 5.79
CA PHE A 168 9.39 3.46 4.68
C PHE A 168 7.91 3.23 5.01
N PHE A 169 7.63 2.69 6.19
CA PHE A 169 6.28 2.48 6.66
C PHE A 169 5.51 3.83 6.76
N GLU A 170 6.15 4.84 7.35
CA GLU A 170 5.58 6.19 7.47
C GLU A 170 5.24 6.78 6.10
N ALA A 171 6.11 6.62 5.09
CA ALA A 171 5.86 7.10 3.73
C ALA A 171 4.62 6.45 3.11
N ILE A 172 4.49 5.11 3.20
CA ILE A 172 3.28 4.40 2.72
C ILE A 172 2.03 4.91 3.44
N LEU A 173 2.07 5.08 4.76
CA LEU A 173 0.94 5.57 5.55
C LEU A 173 0.57 7.01 5.18
N ALA A 174 1.56 7.89 4.99
CA ALA A 174 1.34 9.28 4.61
C ALA A 174 0.62 9.37 3.25
N TYR A 175 1.07 8.61 2.26
CA TYR A 175 0.42 8.55 0.96
C TYR A 175 -0.96 7.89 1.02
N HIS A 176 -1.12 6.78 1.76
CA HIS A 176 -2.44 6.19 1.98
C HIS A 176 -3.44 7.23 2.52
N ARG A 177 -3.05 8.05 3.48
CA ARG A 177 -3.92 9.11 4.00
C ARG A 177 -4.15 10.25 3.01
N SER A 178 -3.14 10.66 2.25
CA SER A 178 -3.25 11.73 1.25
C SER A 178 -4.23 11.37 0.12
N PHE A 179 -4.33 10.08 -0.23
CA PHE A 179 -5.29 9.57 -1.21
C PHE A 179 -6.65 9.22 -0.60
N GLY A 180 -6.94 9.61 0.64
CA GLY A 180 -8.26 9.51 1.26
C GLY A 180 -8.53 8.22 2.03
N GLY A 181 -7.51 7.47 2.40
CA GLY A 181 -7.62 6.31 3.29
C GLY A 181 -8.23 6.69 4.65
N LYS A 182 -9.26 5.94 5.07
CA LYS A 182 -10.09 6.19 6.26
C LYS A 182 -9.82 5.18 7.37
#